data_4997af2c073f0b785a383b6d004e1d8a
#
_entry.id   4997af2c073f0b785a383b6d004e1d8a
#
_cell.length_a   1.000
_cell.length_b   1.000
_cell.length_c   1.000
_cell.angle_alpha   90.00
_cell.angle_beta   90.00
_cell.angle_gamma   90.00
#
_symmetry.space_group_name_H-M   'P 1'
#
loop_
_entity.id
_entity.type
_entity.pdbx_description
1 polymer ?
#
loop_
_entity_poly.entity_id
_entity_poly.type
_entity_poly.pdbx_seq_one_letter_code
_entity_poly.pdbx_strand_id
1 'polypeptide(L)'
;LEYDQFYAVTDEKIDNKEFNNKVDKKNQLETKGIEVGHIFYFGDKYSKPMNAAVDKDGKKIFVKMGSYGIGVSRLVGALIEANFDEKNEVMKWPVSVSPFECAIICFASKNDTTSIEMGIKVKNFLEQNNIETVLDDSDENFSGKLKKFNLIGIPFQILIGKNPDKNLSLIHISEPTRPS
;
A
#
# COMPACT_ATOMS: atom_id res chain seq x y z
N LEU A 1 26.14 -15.52 -5.15
CA LEU A 1 25.17 -15.16 -4.11
C LEU A 1 25.75 -15.54 -2.76
N GLU A 2 25.81 -14.61 -1.83
CA GLU A 2 26.16 -14.89 -0.44
C GLU A 2 24.88 -15.31 0.29
N TYR A 3 24.86 -16.52 0.84
CA TYR A 3 23.67 -17.12 1.44
C TYR A 3 23.64 -16.98 2.97
N ASP A 4 24.36 -16.00 3.50
CA ASP A 4 24.43 -15.67 4.93
C ASP A 4 23.38 -14.66 5.40
N GLN A 5 22.61 -14.08 4.45
CA GLN A 5 21.58 -13.10 4.72
C GLN A 5 20.23 -13.56 4.15
N PHE A 6 19.14 -12.97 4.67
CA PHE A 6 17.80 -13.15 4.09
C PHE A 6 17.72 -12.51 2.72
N TYR A 7 17.41 -13.29 1.69
CA TYR A 7 17.06 -12.77 0.38
C TYR A 7 16.04 -13.68 -0.31
N ALA A 8 15.29 -13.10 -1.22
CA ALA A 8 14.33 -13.82 -2.03
C ALA A 8 14.85 -13.97 -3.46
N VAL A 9 14.70 -15.16 -4.02
CA VAL A 9 15.06 -15.50 -5.40
C VAL A 9 13.82 -16.04 -6.09
N THR A 10 13.54 -15.56 -7.33
CA THR A 10 12.46 -16.11 -8.14
C THR A 10 12.86 -17.48 -8.68
N ASP A 11 11.86 -18.34 -8.92
CA ASP A 11 12.02 -19.68 -9.50
C ASP A 11 12.75 -19.68 -10.86
N GLU A 12 12.59 -18.63 -11.65
CA GLU A 12 13.30 -18.46 -12.93
C GLU A 12 14.81 -18.22 -12.78
N LYS A 13 15.28 -17.74 -11.65
CA LYS A 13 16.67 -17.33 -11.41
C LYS A 13 17.41 -18.18 -10.39
N ILE A 14 16.74 -19.11 -9.73
CA ILE A 14 17.33 -19.96 -8.73
C ILE A 14 18.15 -21.08 -9.37
N ASP A 15 19.40 -21.25 -8.96
CA ASP A 15 20.12 -22.52 -9.18
C ASP A 15 19.78 -23.47 -8.03
N ASN A 16 18.86 -24.40 -8.29
CA ASN A 16 18.37 -25.33 -7.29
C ASN A 16 19.49 -26.22 -6.69
N LYS A 17 20.55 -26.53 -7.45
CA LYS A 17 21.66 -27.30 -6.93
C LYS A 17 22.52 -26.51 -5.97
N GLU A 18 22.84 -25.26 -6.37
CA GLU A 18 23.60 -24.34 -5.53
C GLU A 18 22.81 -23.99 -4.27
N PHE A 19 21.53 -23.68 -4.40
CA PHE A 19 20.64 -23.34 -3.28
C PHE A 19 20.54 -24.49 -2.27
N ASN A 20 20.26 -25.71 -2.72
CA ASN A 20 20.15 -26.88 -1.84
C ASN A 20 21.48 -27.27 -1.16
N ASN A 21 22.61 -26.92 -1.78
CA ASN A 21 23.93 -27.18 -1.19
C ASN A 21 24.35 -26.12 -0.16
N LYS A 22 23.88 -24.89 -0.30
CA LYS A 22 24.33 -23.76 0.54
C LYS A 22 23.32 -23.33 1.61
N VAL A 23 22.04 -23.68 1.44
CA VAL A 23 20.99 -23.32 2.38
C VAL A 23 20.41 -24.56 3.04
N ASP A 24 20.53 -24.65 4.36
CA ASP A 24 19.92 -25.73 5.14
C ASP A 24 18.40 -25.78 4.91
N LYS A 25 17.86 -27.01 4.78
CA LYS A 25 16.41 -27.21 4.53
C LYS A 25 15.50 -26.47 5.50
N LYS A 26 15.90 -26.35 6.77
CA LYS A 26 15.16 -25.64 7.81
C LYS A 26 15.05 -24.12 7.56
N ASN A 27 15.95 -23.58 6.73
CA ASN A 27 16.03 -22.16 6.37
C ASN A 27 15.47 -21.89 4.97
N GLN A 28 15.01 -22.92 4.26
CA GLN A 28 14.37 -22.79 2.94
C GLN A 28 12.89 -22.51 3.13
N LEU A 29 12.38 -21.47 2.51
CA LEU A 29 10.97 -21.14 2.44
C LEU A 29 10.57 -20.99 0.98
N GLU A 30 9.60 -21.77 0.54
CA GLU A 30 8.97 -21.61 -0.77
C GLU A 30 7.59 -21.01 -0.59
N THR A 31 7.33 -19.90 -1.24
CA THR A 31 6.04 -19.19 -1.17
C THR A 31 5.71 -18.51 -2.48
N LYS A 32 4.43 -18.25 -2.69
CA LYS A 32 3.98 -17.40 -3.80
C LYS A 32 4.07 -15.94 -3.37
N GLY A 33 4.56 -15.10 -4.26
CA GLY A 33 4.64 -13.66 -4.05
C GLY A 33 4.05 -12.88 -5.21
N ILE A 34 3.74 -11.62 -4.98
CA ILE A 34 3.31 -10.68 -6.01
C ILE A 34 4.55 -9.92 -6.50
N GLU A 35 4.84 -10.01 -7.80
CA GLU A 35 5.89 -9.20 -8.42
C GLU A 35 5.43 -7.74 -8.51
N VAL A 36 5.96 -6.88 -7.65
CA VAL A 36 5.64 -5.45 -7.62
C VAL A 36 6.55 -4.60 -8.50
N GLY A 37 7.74 -5.09 -8.79
CA GLY A 37 8.70 -4.42 -9.66
C GLY A 37 9.78 -5.36 -10.15
N HIS A 38 10.45 -4.98 -11.25
CA HIS A 38 11.49 -5.76 -11.87
C HIS A 38 12.61 -4.87 -12.40
N ILE A 39 13.85 -5.34 -12.28
CA ILE A 39 15.03 -4.72 -12.87
C ILE A 39 15.60 -5.69 -13.91
N PHE A 40 15.76 -5.23 -15.14
CA PHE A 40 16.36 -5.96 -16.22
C PHE A 40 17.74 -5.41 -16.56
N TYR A 41 18.75 -6.23 -16.58
CA TYR A 41 20.07 -5.88 -17.06
C TYR A 41 20.32 -6.56 -18.41
N PHE A 42 20.41 -5.79 -19.48
CA PHE A 42 20.58 -6.28 -20.84
C PHE A 42 22.03 -6.33 -21.28
N GLY A 43 22.96 -5.73 -20.54
CA GLY A 43 24.34 -5.61 -20.96
C GLY A 43 24.45 -4.86 -22.29
N ASP A 44 25.15 -5.45 -23.26
CA ASP A 44 25.30 -4.90 -24.60
C ASP A 44 24.45 -5.59 -25.69
N LYS A 45 23.46 -6.41 -25.27
CA LYS A 45 22.58 -7.16 -26.16
C LYS A 45 21.86 -6.29 -27.20
N TYR A 46 21.43 -5.10 -26.80
CA TYR A 46 20.73 -4.17 -27.70
C TYR A 46 21.65 -3.09 -28.24
N SER A 47 22.63 -2.62 -27.49
CA SER A 47 23.55 -1.56 -27.92
C SER A 47 24.45 -1.99 -29.09
N LYS A 48 24.86 -3.26 -29.14
CA LYS A 48 25.64 -3.79 -30.25
C LYS A 48 24.90 -3.69 -31.60
N PRO A 49 23.70 -4.28 -31.78
CA PRO A 49 22.97 -4.18 -33.05
C PRO A 49 22.54 -2.74 -33.39
N MET A 50 22.30 -1.90 -32.38
CA MET A 50 21.99 -0.47 -32.56
C MET A 50 23.23 0.38 -32.86
N ASN A 51 24.43 -0.19 -32.80
CA ASN A 51 25.70 0.51 -32.90
C ASN A 51 25.84 1.66 -31.86
N ALA A 52 25.17 1.55 -30.72
CA ALA A 52 25.23 2.52 -29.63
C ALA A 52 26.49 2.33 -28.81
N ALA A 53 27.51 3.11 -29.13
CA ALA A 53 28.82 3.01 -28.51
C ALA A 53 29.39 4.40 -28.20
N VAL A 54 30.31 4.44 -27.23
CA VAL A 54 31.12 5.61 -26.88
C VAL A 54 32.59 5.32 -27.19
N ASP A 55 33.34 6.34 -27.54
CA ASP A 55 34.78 6.25 -27.59
C ASP A 55 35.35 6.49 -26.18
N LYS A 56 36.18 5.58 -25.72
CA LYS A 56 36.90 5.70 -24.48
C LYS A 56 38.39 5.32 -24.74
N ASP A 57 39.25 6.28 -24.64
CA ASP A 57 40.69 6.09 -24.83
C ASP A 57 41.03 5.48 -26.22
N GLY A 58 40.34 5.93 -27.29
CA GLY A 58 40.50 5.45 -28.65
C GLY A 58 39.91 4.06 -28.90
N LYS A 59 39.12 3.51 -27.95
CA LYS A 59 38.45 2.24 -28.08
C LYS A 59 36.94 2.42 -28.10
N LYS A 60 36.27 1.80 -29.08
CA LYS A 60 34.81 1.77 -29.16
C LYS A 60 34.27 0.81 -28.13
N ILE A 61 33.48 1.33 -27.18
CA ILE A 61 32.84 0.56 -26.12
C ILE A 61 31.33 0.68 -26.26
N PHE A 62 30.63 -0.46 -26.41
CA PHE A 62 29.17 -0.50 -26.43
C PHE A 62 28.61 -0.19 -25.04
N VAL A 63 27.64 0.72 -25.01
CA VAL A 63 27.00 1.12 -23.75
C VAL A 63 26.24 -0.07 -23.13
N LYS A 64 26.30 -0.20 -21.82
CA LYS A 64 25.49 -1.17 -21.09
C LYS A 64 24.09 -0.61 -20.90
N MET A 65 23.10 -1.43 -21.12
CA MET A 65 21.69 -1.04 -21.07
C MET A 65 20.96 -1.84 -19.98
N GLY A 66 20.00 -1.22 -19.37
CA GLY A 66 19.08 -1.84 -18.43
C GLY A 66 17.73 -1.16 -18.51
N SER A 67 16.74 -1.78 -17.89
CA SER A 67 15.40 -1.24 -17.71
C SER A 67 14.88 -1.62 -16.33
N TYR A 68 13.96 -0.84 -15.83
CA TYR A 68 13.27 -1.15 -14.59
C TYR A 68 11.84 -0.62 -14.64
N GLY A 69 10.97 -1.21 -13.85
CA GLY A 69 9.58 -0.78 -13.75
C GLY A 69 8.94 -1.23 -12.45
N ILE A 70 7.97 -0.46 -12.00
CA ILE A 70 7.11 -0.78 -10.85
C ILE A 70 5.67 -0.82 -11.34
N GLY A 71 4.94 -1.89 -10.99
CA GLY A 71 3.52 -2.02 -11.29
C GLY A 71 2.68 -1.26 -10.28
N VAL A 72 2.49 0.06 -10.48
CA VAL A 72 1.80 0.92 -9.51
C VAL A 72 0.39 0.42 -9.18
N SER A 73 -0.40 0.06 -10.19
CA SER A 73 -1.75 -0.51 -9.98
C SER A 73 -1.71 -1.90 -9.33
N ARG A 74 -0.71 -2.72 -9.65
CA ARG A 74 -0.48 -4.01 -8.99
C ARG A 74 -0.13 -3.83 -7.52
N LEU A 75 0.59 -2.75 -7.19
CA LEU A 75 0.97 -2.44 -5.82
C LEU A 75 -0.26 -2.20 -4.92
N VAL A 76 -1.32 -1.57 -5.45
CA VAL A 76 -2.59 -1.41 -4.72
C VAL A 76 -3.18 -2.78 -4.34
N GLY A 77 -3.24 -3.73 -5.28
CA GLY A 77 -3.71 -5.09 -5.00
C GLY A 77 -2.83 -5.82 -3.98
N ALA A 78 -1.50 -5.67 -4.07
CA ALA A 78 -0.57 -6.26 -3.12
C ALA A 78 -0.72 -5.69 -1.70
N LEU A 79 -0.97 -4.38 -1.59
CA LEU A 79 -1.24 -3.73 -0.30
C LEU A 79 -2.55 -4.21 0.32
N ILE A 80 -3.60 -4.38 -0.50
CA ILE A 80 -4.88 -4.92 -0.02
C ILE A 80 -4.68 -6.36 0.49
N GLU A 81 -4.05 -7.23 -0.30
CA GLU A 81 -3.80 -8.62 0.10
C GLU A 81 -2.99 -8.71 1.40
N ALA A 82 -1.97 -7.86 1.56
CA ALA A 82 -1.10 -7.87 2.73
C ALA A 82 -1.74 -7.30 4.00
N ASN A 83 -2.79 -6.46 3.88
CA ASN A 83 -3.31 -5.69 5.00
C ASN A 83 -4.82 -5.91 5.26
N PHE A 84 -5.48 -6.78 4.50
CA PHE A 84 -6.89 -7.11 4.73
C PHE A 84 -7.02 -8.16 5.84
N ASP A 85 -7.78 -7.84 6.86
CA ASP A 85 -8.12 -8.75 7.96
C ASP A 85 -9.41 -9.49 7.62
N GLU A 86 -9.28 -10.68 7.04
CA GLU A 86 -10.42 -11.51 6.61
C GLU A 86 -11.37 -11.87 7.77
N LYS A 87 -10.83 -12.08 8.98
CA LYS A 87 -11.62 -12.48 10.14
C LYS A 87 -12.58 -11.39 10.60
N ASN A 88 -12.14 -10.13 10.54
CA ASN A 88 -12.92 -8.98 10.99
C ASN A 88 -13.53 -8.20 9.82
N GLU A 89 -13.27 -8.61 8.58
CA GLU A 89 -13.70 -7.91 7.35
C GLU A 89 -13.26 -6.43 7.35
N VAL A 90 -12.01 -6.18 7.73
CA VAL A 90 -11.45 -4.82 7.87
C VAL A 90 -10.19 -4.69 7.04
N MET A 91 -10.14 -3.68 6.18
CA MET A 91 -8.91 -3.26 5.53
C MET A 91 -8.11 -2.35 6.50
N LYS A 92 -6.80 -2.53 6.56
CA LYS A 92 -5.91 -1.77 7.45
C LYS A 92 -4.79 -1.11 6.63
N TRP A 93 -5.11 0.00 5.96
CA TRP A 93 -4.09 0.71 5.20
C TRP A 93 -3.00 1.27 6.11
N PRO A 94 -1.72 1.10 5.76
CA PRO A 94 -0.67 1.92 6.34
C PRO A 94 -0.96 3.40 6.06
N VAL A 95 -0.81 4.27 7.06
CA VAL A 95 -1.13 5.71 6.94
C VAL A 95 -0.43 6.35 5.74
N SER A 96 0.84 5.97 5.48
CA SER A 96 1.67 6.49 4.41
C SER A 96 1.16 6.22 2.98
N VAL A 97 0.23 5.29 2.80
CA VAL A 97 -0.33 4.89 1.49
C VAL A 97 -1.85 4.84 1.49
N SER A 98 -2.47 5.27 2.57
CA SER A 98 -3.93 5.38 2.64
C SER A 98 -4.43 6.46 1.67
N PRO A 99 -5.55 6.23 0.97
CA PRO A 99 -6.14 7.24 0.07
C PRO A 99 -6.62 8.48 0.81
N PHE A 100 -6.97 8.35 2.10
CA PHE A 100 -7.28 9.42 3.03
C PHE A 100 -6.76 9.03 4.41
N GLU A 101 -6.30 10.00 5.19
CA GLU A 101 -5.84 9.74 6.54
C GLU A 101 -7.01 9.58 7.52
N CYS A 102 -8.07 10.37 7.31
CA CYS A 102 -9.21 10.40 8.22
C CYS A 102 -10.55 10.36 7.49
N ALA A 103 -11.48 9.54 7.99
CA ALA A 103 -12.88 9.54 7.60
C ALA A 103 -13.72 10.23 8.67
N ILE A 104 -14.65 11.08 8.25
CA ILE A 104 -15.62 11.73 9.12
C ILE A 104 -16.98 11.14 8.80
N ILE A 105 -17.56 10.43 9.76
CA ILE A 105 -18.82 9.68 9.62
C ILE A 105 -19.88 10.37 10.45
N CYS A 106 -20.86 10.98 9.78
CA CYS A 106 -21.92 11.72 10.43
C CYS A 106 -23.19 10.88 10.61
N PHE A 107 -23.77 10.96 11.80
CA PHE A 107 -25.11 10.46 12.09
C PHE A 107 -26.15 11.46 11.57
N ALA A 108 -26.33 11.50 10.27
CA ALA A 108 -27.37 12.32 9.67
C ALA A 108 -28.71 11.61 9.70
N SER A 109 -29.77 12.36 9.99
CA SER A 109 -31.14 11.98 9.63
C SER A 109 -31.70 12.98 8.65
N LYS A 110 -32.68 12.59 7.83
CA LYS A 110 -33.26 13.48 6.79
C LYS A 110 -33.70 14.87 7.28
N ASN A 111 -33.90 15.02 8.58
CA ASN A 111 -34.40 16.27 9.20
C ASN A 111 -33.40 16.93 10.17
N ASP A 112 -32.17 16.40 10.31
CA ASP A 112 -31.17 16.92 11.24
C ASP A 112 -29.82 17.00 10.53
N THR A 113 -29.41 18.22 10.18
CA THR A 113 -28.16 18.52 9.49
C THR A 113 -27.03 18.89 10.46
N THR A 114 -27.31 18.92 11.78
CA THR A 114 -26.35 19.42 12.78
C THR A 114 -25.06 18.61 12.78
N SER A 115 -25.16 17.30 12.65
CA SER A 115 -23.96 16.42 12.59
C SER A 115 -23.15 16.64 11.31
N ILE A 116 -23.80 16.90 10.17
CA ILE A 116 -23.13 17.19 8.90
C ILE A 116 -22.43 18.56 8.98
N GLU A 117 -23.09 19.57 9.54
CA GLU A 117 -22.49 20.90 9.72
C GLU A 117 -21.25 20.85 10.61
N MET A 118 -21.29 20.04 11.68
CA MET A 118 -20.12 19.78 12.51
C MET A 118 -19.04 19.01 11.72
N GLY A 119 -19.45 18.01 10.95
CA GLY A 119 -18.53 17.24 10.08
C GLY A 119 -17.78 18.14 9.10
N ILE A 120 -18.45 19.09 8.48
CA ILE A 120 -17.84 20.09 7.59
C ILE A 120 -16.83 20.97 8.34
N LYS A 121 -17.15 21.40 9.55
CA LYS A 121 -16.22 22.19 10.39
C LYS A 121 -14.96 21.38 10.75
N VAL A 122 -15.14 20.12 11.16
CA VAL A 122 -14.02 19.21 11.48
C VAL A 122 -13.18 18.94 10.23
N LYS A 123 -13.82 18.66 9.08
CA LYS A 123 -13.14 18.47 7.80
C LYS A 123 -12.25 19.68 7.46
N ASN A 124 -12.82 20.87 7.48
CA ASN A 124 -12.09 22.09 7.15
C ASN A 124 -10.90 22.32 8.11
N PHE A 125 -11.08 22.03 9.39
CA PHE A 125 -10.00 22.13 10.38
C PHE A 125 -8.87 21.14 10.08
N LEU A 126 -9.18 19.89 9.76
CA LEU A 126 -8.18 18.87 9.44
C LEU A 126 -7.43 19.20 8.14
N GLU A 127 -8.14 19.60 7.10
CA GLU A 127 -7.54 19.97 5.81
C GLU A 127 -6.64 21.22 5.91
N GLN A 128 -6.98 22.19 6.77
CA GLN A 128 -6.10 23.33 7.08
C GLN A 128 -4.80 22.89 7.77
N ASN A 129 -4.79 21.72 8.42
CA ASN A 129 -3.62 21.12 9.03
C ASN A 129 -2.97 20.04 8.16
N ASN A 130 -3.26 20.03 6.84
CA ASN A 130 -2.72 19.10 5.84
C ASN A 130 -3.06 17.62 6.11
N ILE A 131 -4.20 17.34 6.75
CA ILE A 131 -4.72 15.97 6.93
C ILE A 131 -5.79 15.73 5.87
N GLU A 132 -5.53 14.80 4.96
CA GLU A 132 -6.48 14.44 3.91
C GLU A 132 -7.69 13.70 4.48
N THR A 133 -8.89 14.26 4.25
CA THR A 133 -10.11 13.75 4.87
C THR A 133 -11.21 13.46 3.86
N VAL A 134 -12.03 12.46 4.18
CA VAL A 134 -13.29 12.17 3.49
C VAL A 134 -14.46 12.32 4.47
N LEU A 135 -15.52 12.99 4.04
CA LEU A 135 -16.75 13.16 4.81
C LEU A 135 -17.86 12.28 4.21
N ASP A 136 -18.50 11.46 5.04
CA ASP A 136 -19.70 10.72 4.66
C ASP A 136 -20.97 11.49 5.06
N ASP A 137 -21.58 12.10 4.08
CA ASP A 137 -22.86 12.81 4.15
C ASP A 137 -24.03 12.00 3.57
N SER A 138 -23.80 10.70 3.27
CA SER A 138 -24.84 9.82 2.69
C SER A 138 -26.02 9.58 3.64
N ASP A 139 -27.18 9.22 3.07
CA ASP A 139 -28.40 8.88 3.83
C ASP A 139 -28.38 7.45 4.40
N GLU A 140 -27.26 6.73 4.32
CA GLU A 140 -27.13 5.38 4.89
C GLU A 140 -27.29 5.37 6.41
N ASN A 141 -27.78 4.26 6.93
CA ASN A 141 -27.80 4.07 8.39
C ASN A 141 -26.34 3.93 8.91
N PHE A 142 -26.17 4.26 10.19
CA PHE A 142 -24.83 4.31 10.81
C PHE A 142 -24.05 3.00 10.70
N SER A 143 -24.69 1.86 10.92
CA SER A 143 -24.03 0.56 10.83
C SER A 143 -23.53 0.27 9.42
N GLY A 144 -24.27 0.69 8.37
CA GLY A 144 -23.85 0.61 6.99
C GLY A 144 -22.64 1.48 6.70
N LYS A 145 -22.68 2.74 7.15
CA LYS A 145 -21.55 3.66 7.03
C LYS A 145 -20.29 3.10 7.69
N LEU A 146 -20.41 2.62 8.93
CA LEU A 146 -19.27 2.06 9.66
C LEU A 146 -18.67 0.84 8.96
N LYS A 147 -19.55 -0.08 8.50
CA LYS A 147 -19.12 -1.26 7.74
C LYS A 147 -18.40 -0.85 6.44
N LYS A 148 -18.94 0.11 5.72
CA LYS A 148 -18.33 0.66 4.50
C LYS A 148 -16.92 1.21 4.76
N PHE A 149 -16.74 2.05 5.78
CA PHE A 149 -15.44 2.63 6.10
C PHE A 149 -14.44 1.62 6.67
N ASN A 150 -14.91 0.59 7.36
CA ASN A 150 -14.06 -0.53 7.77
C ASN A 150 -13.55 -1.32 6.55
N LEU A 151 -14.39 -1.54 5.54
CA LEU A 151 -13.97 -2.19 4.29
C LEU A 151 -13.04 -1.29 3.46
N ILE A 152 -13.29 0.03 3.40
CA ILE A 152 -12.39 0.98 2.75
C ILE A 152 -11.07 1.06 3.51
N GLY A 153 -11.10 0.99 4.85
CA GLY A 153 -9.92 0.85 5.69
C GLY A 153 -9.19 2.14 6.00
N ILE A 154 -9.90 3.28 6.04
CA ILE A 154 -9.28 4.56 6.39
C ILE A 154 -8.79 4.51 7.85
N PRO A 155 -7.49 4.84 8.11
CA PRO A 155 -6.84 4.58 9.39
C PRO A 155 -7.51 5.24 10.59
N PHE A 156 -7.96 6.49 10.43
CA PHE A 156 -8.66 7.23 11.49
C PHE A 156 -10.11 7.47 11.09
N GLN A 157 -11.01 7.26 12.03
CA GLN A 157 -12.44 7.51 11.82
C GLN A 157 -12.99 8.38 12.94
N ILE A 158 -13.57 9.52 12.58
CA ILE A 158 -14.24 10.43 13.50
C ILE A 158 -15.74 10.21 13.35
N LEU A 159 -16.38 9.79 14.42
CA LEU A 159 -17.82 9.58 14.47
C LEU A 159 -18.49 10.80 15.10
N ILE A 160 -19.44 11.38 14.39
CA ILE A 160 -20.19 12.54 14.85
C ILE A 160 -21.65 12.14 15.08
N GLY A 161 -22.05 12.07 16.33
CA GLY A 161 -23.41 11.69 16.75
C GLY A 161 -24.44 12.81 16.56
N LYS A 162 -25.71 12.50 16.88
CA LYS A 162 -26.83 13.47 16.80
C LYS A 162 -26.66 14.71 17.67
N ASN A 163 -25.91 14.60 18.79
CA ASN A 163 -25.54 15.75 19.63
C ASN A 163 -24.02 15.92 19.54
N PRO A 164 -23.50 16.60 18.51
CA PRO A 164 -22.08 16.63 18.21
C PRO A 164 -21.24 17.23 19.35
N ASP A 165 -21.78 18.16 20.12
CA ASP A 165 -21.10 18.77 21.29
C ASP A 165 -20.84 17.76 22.42
N LYS A 166 -21.53 16.60 22.45
CA LYS A 166 -21.42 15.56 23.48
C LYS A 166 -21.01 14.21 22.93
N ASN A 167 -21.18 13.96 21.66
CA ASN A 167 -21.04 12.65 21.02
C ASN A 167 -20.05 12.69 19.84
N LEU A 168 -18.83 13.11 20.10
CA LEU A 168 -17.70 13.00 19.18
C LEU A 168 -16.82 11.86 19.66
N SER A 169 -16.51 10.91 18.78
CA SER A 169 -15.63 9.78 19.08
C SER A 169 -14.61 9.59 17.97
N LEU A 170 -13.37 9.29 18.34
CA LEU A 170 -12.29 8.93 17.42
C LEU A 170 -12.03 7.43 17.54
N ILE A 171 -12.02 6.74 16.40
CA ILE A 171 -11.62 5.34 16.29
C ILE A 171 -10.37 5.28 15.42
N HIS A 172 -9.37 4.53 15.88
CA HIS A 172 -8.17 4.21 15.14
C HIS A 172 -8.21 2.75 14.70
N ILE A 173 -8.08 2.50 13.40
CA ILE A 173 -7.89 1.16 12.85
C ILE A 173 -6.38 0.92 12.82
N SER A 174 -5.86 0.13 13.77
CA SER A 174 -4.42 -0.11 13.89
C SER A 174 -3.86 -0.88 12.71
N GLU A 175 -2.66 -0.48 12.26
CA GLU A 175 -1.89 -1.22 11.26
C GLU A 175 -1.61 -2.65 11.75
N PRO A 176 -1.55 -3.64 10.84
CA PRO A 176 -1.10 -4.98 11.21
C PRO A 176 0.35 -4.90 11.72
N THR A 177 0.60 -5.45 12.90
CA THR A 177 1.97 -5.61 13.40
C THR A 177 2.74 -6.48 12.42
N ARG A 178 3.89 -6.00 11.94
CA ARG A 178 4.77 -6.80 11.09
C ARG A 178 5.11 -8.09 11.86
N PRO A 179 4.99 -9.26 11.24
CA PRO A 179 5.54 -10.46 11.84
C PRO A 179 7.05 -10.25 12.04
N SER A 180 7.49 -10.45 13.26
CA SER A 180 8.89 -10.40 13.68
C SER A 180 9.70 -11.50 13.06
#